data_e6fb288c3c16343fc61ce4f027636615
#
_entry.id   e6fb288c3c16343fc61ce4f027636615
#
_cell.length_a   1.000
_cell.length_b   1.000
_cell.length_c   1.000
_cell.angle_alpha   90.00
_cell.angle_beta   90.00
_cell.angle_gamma   90.00
#
_symmetry.space_group_name_H-M   'P 1'
#
loop_
_entity.id
_entity.type
_entity.pdbx_description
1 polymer ?
#
loop_
_entity_poly.entity_id
_entity_poly.type
_entity_poly.pdbx_seq_one_letter_code
_entity_poly.pdbx_strand_id
1 'polypeptide(L)'
;RPILNVARLPFLIGTQEEVFPCIDDISYKDNSMCSNNKSFTIDMMNRGLDELTSIKMLMEIDNGDTFEYEWNGSIESYQIGKITFDMDVPIGTHDIDFRIVEANGKPLDFLKTITTTCEKKNTVFVENENDDVVLELMQDKFGNEVTWEIVTDDNTVVASGGPYENIFGPTTATKLYEIPLSLPKNQCLRFTISDMMKNGICCSYGDGYY
;
A
#
# COMPACT_ATOMS: atom_id res chain seq x y z
N ARG A 1 -38.40 16.38 -12.02
CA ARG A 1 -37.75 16.63 -13.32
C ARG A 1 -36.48 15.81 -13.32
N PRO A 2 -36.28 14.96 -14.35
CA PRO A 2 -34.99 14.25 -14.45
C PRO A 2 -33.90 15.30 -14.70
N ILE A 3 -32.86 15.29 -13.91
CA ILE A 3 -31.67 16.12 -14.13
C ILE A 3 -30.93 15.49 -15.31
N LEU A 4 -30.90 16.23 -16.42
CA LEU A 4 -30.12 15.83 -17.59
C LEU A 4 -28.63 15.85 -17.20
N ASN A 5 -28.00 14.69 -17.15
CA ASN A 5 -26.57 14.60 -16.86
C ASN A 5 -25.80 15.05 -18.12
N VAL A 6 -25.33 16.29 -18.11
CA VAL A 6 -24.65 16.95 -19.25
C VAL A 6 -23.39 16.18 -19.67
N ALA A 7 -22.74 15.43 -18.74
CA ALA A 7 -21.61 14.59 -19.06
C ALA A 7 -21.94 13.40 -19.99
N ARG A 8 -23.23 13.07 -20.14
CA ARG A 8 -23.71 12.02 -21.04
C ARG A 8 -24.17 12.57 -22.43
N LEU A 9 -24.25 13.88 -22.58
CA LEU A 9 -24.67 14.49 -23.85
C LEU A 9 -23.83 14.09 -25.08
N PRO A 10 -22.49 14.03 -25.01
CA PRO A 10 -21.67 13.56 -26.12
C PRO A 10 -21.99 12.12 -26.55
N PHE A 11 -22.43 11.29 -25.60
CA PHE A 11 -22.83 9.89 -25.84
C PHE A 11 -24.18 9.76 -26.53
N LEU A 12 -25.09 10.67 -26.27
CA LEU A 12 -26.39 10.69 -26.92
C LEU A 12 -26.31 11.25 -28.33
N ILE A 13 -25.24 11.95 -28.69
CA ILE A 13 -25.05 12.62 -30.01
C ILE A 13 -23.88 11.99 -30.80
N GLY A 14 -22.98 11.25 -30.14
CA GLY A 14 -21.78 10.62 -30.74
C GLY A 14 -22.00 9.17 -31.16
N THR A 15 -20.99 8.60 -31.75
CA THR A 15 -20.96 7.18 -32.20
C THR A 15 -21.48 6.24 -31.12
N GLN A 16 -22.56 5.54 -31.44
CA GLN A 16 -23.12 4.49 -30.59
C GLN A 16 -22.25 3.25 -30.71
N GLU A 17 -21.15 3.22 -29.97
CA GLU A 17 -20.34 2.01 -29.92
C GLU A 17 -21.07 0.94 -29.09
N GLU A 18 -21.07 -0.28 -29.58
CA GLU A 18 -21.70 -1.41 -28.90
C GLU A 18 -21.02 -1.66 -27.55
N VAL A 19 -19.69 -1.59 -27.52
CA VAL A 19 -18.86 -1.81 -26.32
C VAL A 19 -17.88 -0.67 -26.15
N PHE A 20 -17.94 0.04 -25.02
CA PHE A 20 -17.03 1.15 -24.73
C PHE A 20 -16.70 1.26 -23.22
N PRO A 21 -15.77 0.42 -22.71
CA PRO A 21 -15.31 0.54 -21.34
C PRO A 21 -14.38 1.75 -21.17
N CYS A 22 -14.51 2.43 -20.03
CA CYS A 22 -13.62 3.51 -19.61
C CYS A 22 -13.23 3.29 -18.16
N ILE A 23 -11.96 3.50 -17.84
CA ILE A 23 -11.50 3.55 -16.46
C ILE A 23 -11.87 4.92 -15.89
N ASP A 24 -12.82 4.96 -14.96
CA ASP A 24 -13.26 6.19 -14.31
C ASP A 24 -12.30 6.58 -13.20
N ASP A 25 -12.03 5.65 -12.28
CA ASP A 25 -11.08 5.83 -11.19
C ASP A 25 -10.25 4.57 -10.93
N ILE A 26 -9.07 4.76 -10.34
CA ILE A 26 -8.19 3.68 -9.86
C ILE A 26 -7.76 4.02 -8.45
N SER A 27 -8.03 3.13 -7.52
CA SER A 27 -7.53 3.17 -6.16
C SER A 27 -6.69 1.93 -5.84
N TYR A 28 -5.81 2.05 -4.86
CA TYR A 28 -4.98 0.91 -4.43
C TYR A 28 -4.72 0.96 -2.93
N LYS A 29 -4.39 -0.21 -2.36
CA LYS A 29 -3.94 -0.37 -0.98
C LYS A 29 -2.84 -1.44 -0.90
N ASP A 30 -2.00 -1.35 0.12
CA ASP A 30 -1.04 -2.41 0.42
C ASP A 30 -1.77 -3.66 0.93
N ASN A 31 -1.41 -4.84 0.43
CA ASN A 31 -1.93 -6.11 0.93
C ASN A 31 -1.24 -6.55 2.22
N SER A 32 0.06 -6.25 2.34
CA SER A 32 0.84 -6.49 3.54
C SER A 32 1.95 -5.47 3.67
N MET A 33 2.33 -5.12 4.91
CA MET A 33 3.46 -4.23 5.12
C MET A 33 4.83 -4.91 4.90
N CYS A 34 4.90 -6.23 4.74
CA CYS A 34 6.13 -6.94 4.39
C CYS A 34 6.29 -7.19 2.90
N SER A 35 5.30 -6.88 2.10
CA SER A 35 5.36 -7.10 0.66
C SER A 35 5.15 -5.80 -0.09
N ASN A 36 5.61 -5.78 -1.32
CA ASN A 36 5.34 -4.73 -2.28
C ASN A 36 4.08 -5.01 -3.12
N ASN A 37 3.31 -6.04 -2.72
CA ASN A 37 2.05 -6.41 -3.35
C ASN A 37 0.94 -5.42 -2.97
N LYS A 38 0.25 -4.89 -3.99
CA LYS A 38 -0.86 -3.96 -3.84
C LYS A 38 -2.13 -4.51 -4.46
N SER A 39 -3.24 -4.30 -3.79
CA SER A 39 -4.57 -4.56 -4.34
C SER A 39 -5.08 -3.31 -5.02
N PHE A 40 -5.27 -3.38 -6.32
CA PHE A 40 -5.84 -2.32 -7.14
C PHE A 40 -7.34 -2.54 -7.28
N THR A 41 -8.10 -1.46 -7.22
CA THR A 41 -9.52 -1.44 -7.52
C THR A 41 -9.77 -0.40 -8.60
N ILE A 42 -10.31 -0.87 -9.73
CA ILE A 42 -10.67 -0.05 -10.88
C ILE A 42 -12.19 0.15 -10.89
N ASP A 43 -12.63 1.39 -10.90
CA ASP A 43 -14.01 1.75 -11.22
C ASP A 43 -14.14 1.81 -12.74
N MET A 44 -14.69 0.73 -13.30
CA MET A 44 -14.88 0.54 -14.74
C MET A 44 -16.27 1.00 -15.15
N MET A 45 -16.36 2.03 -15.94
CA MET A 45 -17.62 2.49 -16.51
C MET A 45 -17.83 1.89 -17.90
N ASN A 46 -18.93 1.15 -18.07
CA ASN A 46 -19.37 0.75 -19.39
C ASN A 46 -20.18 1.88 -20.03
N ARG A 47 -19.59 2.54 -21.00
CA ARG A 47 -20.26 3.60 -21.77
C ARG A 47 -20.87 3.12 -23.08
N GLY A 48 -20.71 1.82 -23.40
CA GLY A 48 -21.31 1.16 -24.56
C GLY A 48 -22.79 0.87 -24.37
N LEU A 49 -23.43 0.44 -25.46
CA LEU A 49 -24.84 0.05 -25.47
C LEU A 49 -25.05 -1.37 -24.98
N ASP A 50 -24.08 -2.25 -25.25
CA ASP A 50 -24.11 -3.63 -24.84
C ASP A 50 -23.52 -3.81 -23.45
N GLU A 51 -23.92 -4.89 -22.78
CA GLU A 51 -23.31 -5.32 -21.53
C GLU A 51 -21.82 -5.62 -21.75
N LEU A 52 -20.96 -5.11 -20.84
CA LEU A 52 -19.54 -5.44 -20.82
C LEU A 52 -19.35 -6.74 -20.02
N THR A 53 -18.92 -7.80 -20.73
CA THR A 53 -18.78 -9.14 -20.14
C THR A 53 -17.34 -9.59 -19.98
N SER A 54 -16.40 -8.96 -20.71
CA SER A 54 -14.97 -9.26 -20.58
C SER A 54 -14.12 -8.08 -20.97
N ILE A 55 -12.95 -7.95 -20.33
CA ILE A 55 -11.86 -7.08 -20.76
C ILE A 55 -10.54 -7.82 -20.66
N LYS A 56 -9.61 -7.43 -21.55
CA LYS A 56 -8.19 -7.73 -21.44
C LYS A 56 -7.44 -6.43 -21.26
N MET A 57 -6.62 -6.37 -20.21
CA MET A 57 -5.90 -5.19 -19.83
C MET A 57 -4.41 -5.49 -19.71
N LEU A 58 -3.59 -4.59 -20.19
CA LEU A 58 -2.13 -4.59 -19.98
C LEU A 58 -1.80 -3.48 -18.98
N MET A 59 -1.00 -3.80 -17.98
CA MET A 59 -0.42 -2.83 -17.07
C MET A 59 1.07 -2.77 -17.30
N GLU A 60 1.62 -1.57 -17.43
CA GLU A 60 3.03 -1.34 -17.69
C GLU A 60 3.58 -0.37 -16.63
N ILE A 61 4.70 -0.75 -15.98
CA ILE A 61 5.37 0.08 -14.96
C ILE A 61 6.56 0.78 -15.61
N ASP A 62 6.59 2.12 -15.60
CA ASP A 62 7.70 2.97 -16.10
C ASP A 62 8.18 2.61 -17.52
N ASN A 63 7.29 2.20 -18.41
CA ASN A 63 7.60 1.67 -19.75
C ASN A 63 8.54 0.44 -19.73
N GLY A 64 8.44 -0.39 -18.72
CA GLY A 64 9.26 -1.58 -18.50
C GLY A 64 8.44 -2.87 -18.40
N ASP A 65 8.28 -3.39 -17.21
CA ASP A 65 7.59 -4.65 -16.98
C ASP A 65 6.10 -4.56 -17.32
N THR A 66 5.62 -5.51 -18.10
CA THR A 66 4.21 -5.57 -18.54
C THR A 66 3.51 -6.76 -17.89
N PHE A 67 2.33 -6.50 -17.34
CA PHE A 67 1.43 -7.49 -16.74
C PHE A 67 0.14 -7.56 -17.54
N GLU A 68 -0.37 -8.77 -17.74
CA GLU A 68 -1.65 -9.00 -18.41
C GLU A 68 -2.70 -9.42 -17.40
N TYR A 69 -3.89 -8.83 -17.48
CA TYR A 69 -5.03 -9.18 -16.64
C TYR A 69 -6.29 -9.34 -17.48
N GLU A 70 -6.99 -10.44 -17.28
CA GLU A 70 -8.27 -10.73 -17.90
C GLU A 70 -9.39 -10.71 -16.85
N TRP A 71 -10.41 -9.95 -17.10
CA TRP A 71 -11.61 -9.92 -16.28
C TRP A 71 -12.81 -10.45 -17.08
N ASN A 72 -13.62 -11.27 -16.42
CA ASN A 72 -14.90 -11.73 -16.89
C ASN A 72 -15.97 -11.44 -15.84
N GLY A 73 -17.07 -10.85 -16.24
CA GLY A 73 -18.13 -10.44 -15.34
C GLY A 73 -19.33 -9.85 -16.07
N SER A 74 -20.00 -8.91 -15.43
CA SER A 74 -21.17 -8.23 -16.00
C SER A 74 -21.20 -6.78 -15.51
N ILE A 75 -21.11 -5.84 -16.45
CA ILE A 75 -21.35 -4.42 -16.21
C ILE A 75 -22.33 -3.94 -17.27
N GLU A 76 -23.56 -3.67 -16.84
CA GLU A 76 -24.61 -3.21 -17.74
C GLU A 76 -24.28 -1.86 -18.41
N SER A 77 -24.95 -1.58 -19.52
CA SER A 77 -24.83 -0.31 -20.23
C SER A 77 -25.00 0.89 -19.28
N TYR A 78 -24.07 1.83 -19.35
CA TYR A 78 -24.01 3.04 -18.52
C TYR A 78 -23.90 2.80 -17.00
N GLN A 79 -23.47 1.63 -16.57
CA GLN A 79 -23.16 1.33 -15.16
C GLN A 79 -21.66 1.33 -14.89
N ILE A 80 -21.32 1.46 -13.61
CA ILE A 80 -19.95 1.32 -13.09
C ILE A 80 -19.86 0.00 -12.36
N GLY A 81 -18.88 -0.82 -12.73
CA GLY A 81 -18.47 -2.01 -12.00
C GLY A 81 -17.10 -1.86 -11.36
N LYS A 82 -16.83 -2.63 -10.32
CA LYS A 82 -15.52 -2.67 -9.67
C LYS A 82 -14.75 -3.91 -10.10
N ILE A 83 -13.53 -3.69 -10.54
CA ILE A 83 -12.57 -4.75 -10.91
C ILE A 83 -11.42 -4.68 -9.94
N THR A 84 -11.13 -5.77 -9.22
CA THR A 84 -10.06 -5.82 -8.23
C THR A 84 -9.06 -6.91 -8.57
N PHE A 85 -7.77 -6.61 -8.48
CA PHE A 85 -6.68 -7.55 -8.68
C PHE A 85 -5.44 -7.12 -7.89
N ASP A 86 -4.52 -8.05 -7.69
CA ASP A 86 -3.29 -7.82 -6.98
C ASP A 86 -2.10 -7.77 -7.93
N MET A 87 -1.16 -6.87 -7.67
CA MET A 87 0.06 -6.72 -8.46
C MET A 87 1.22 -6.27 -7.58
N ASP A 88 2.41 -6.80 -7.84
CA ASP A 88 3.64 -6.34 -7.20
C ASP A 88 4.10 -5.03 -7.84
N VAL A 89 4.41 -4.04 -6.99
CA VAL A 89 4.94 -2.73 -7.42
C VAL A 89 6.33 -2.59 -6.84
N PRO A 90 7.39 -2.35 -7.64
CA PRO A 90 8.74 -2.15 -7.13
C PRO A 90 8.80 -1.04 -6.07
N ILE A 91 9.86 -1.06 -5.25
CA ILE A 91 10.10 0.01 -4.28
C ILE A 91 10.48 1.28 -5.04
N GLY A 92 9.82 2.39 -4.71
CA GLY A 92 10.00 3.68 -5.37
C GLY A 92 8.69 4.33 -5.74
N THR A 93 8.78 5.42 -6.49
CA THR A 93 7.63 6.08 -7.11
C THR A 93 7.60 5.70 -8.58
N HIS A 94 6.48 5.17 -9.04
CA HIS A 94 6.33 4.60 -10.37
C HIS A 94 5.07 5.12 -11.04
N ASP A 95 5.15 5.31 -12.35
CA ASP A 95 3.99 5.50 -13.20
C ASP A 95 3.51 4.15 -13.71
N ILE A 96 2.22 3.89 -13.58
CA ILE A 96 1.60 2.65 -14.06
C ILE A 96 0.57 3.02 -15.11
N ASP A 97 0.79 2.49 -16.31
CA ASP A 97 -0.13 2.59 -17.42
C ASP A 97 -1.09 1.41 -17.41
N PHE A 98 -2.38 1.71 -17.39
CA PHE A 98 -3.48 0.75 -17.51
C PHE A 98 -4.08 0.88 -18.91
N ARG A 99 -3.83 -0.10 -19.77
CA ARG A 99 -4.29 -0.10 -21.15
C ARG A 99 -5.31 -1.23 -21.35
N ILE A 100 -6.56 -0.88 -21.69
CA ILE A 100 -7.55 -1.87 -22.13
C ILE A 100 -7.29 -2.12 -23.61
N VAL A 101 -6.95 -3.38 -23.95
CA VAL A 101 -6.62 -3.79 -25.32
C VAL A 101 -7.72 -4.58 -26.00
N GLU A 102 -8.67 -5.13 -25.22
CA GLU A 102 -9.81 -5.86 -25.72
C GLU A 102 -11.01 -5.72 -24.78
N ALA A 103 -12.21 -5.64 -25.35
CA ALA A 103 -13.48 -5.68 -24.63
C ALA A 103 -14.49 -6.52 -25.39
N ASN A 104 -15.14 -7.48 -24.73
CA ASN A 104 -16.09 -8.44 -25.33
C ASN A 104 -15.53 -9.10 -26.61
N GLY A 105 -14.22 -9.48 -26.63
CA GLY A 105 -13.58 -10.08 -27.79
C GLY A 105 -13.26 -9.11 -28.93
N LYS A 106 -13.52 -7.80 -28.78
CA LYS A 106 -13.22 -6.78 -29.80
C LYS A 106 -11.97 -5.97 -29.38
N PRO A 107 -11.02 -5.75 -30.31
CA PRO A 107 -9.85 -4.91 -30.04
C PRO A 107 -10.25 -3.48 -29.63
N LEU A 108 -9.52 -2.95 -28.64
CA LEU A 108 -9.72 -1.61 -28.14
C LEU A 108 -8.36 -1.01 -27.75
N ASP A 109 -8.25 0.30 -27.70
CA ASP A 109 -7.09 1.01 -27.15
C ASP A 109 -7.57 2.14 -26.26
N PHE A 110 -7.57 1.89 -24.95
CA PHE A 110 -7.89 2.89 -23.93
C PHE A 110 -6.80 2.90 -22.88
N LEU A 111 -6.19 4.04 -22.63
CA LEU A 111 -5.07 4.21 -21.69
C LEU A 111 -5.46 5.14 -20.54
N LYS A 112 -5.09 4.74 -19.31
CA LYS A 112 -5.08 5.60 -18.13
C LYS A 112 -3.80 5.36 -17.34
N THR A 113 -3.08 6.42 -17.03
CA THR A 113 -1.86 6.40 -16.21
C THR A 113 -2.16 6.87 -14.79
N ILE A 114 -1.57 6.23 -13.81
CA ILE A 114 -1.52 6.70 -12.43
C ILE A 114 -0.09 6.68 -11.91
N THR A 115 0.20 7.57 -10.96
CA THR A 115 1.46 7.52 -10.19
C THR A 115 1.20 6.85 -8.86
N THR A 116 2.01 5.86 -8.50
CA THR A 116 1.97 5.17 -7.22
C THR A 116 3.32 5.17 -6.54
N THR A 117 3.33 5.09 -5.21
CA THR A 117 4.58 4.99 -4.44
C THR A 117 4.53 3.72 -3.60
N CYS A 118 5.62 2.95 -3.64
CA CYS A 118 5.89 1.83 -2.76
C CYS A 118 7.10 2.18 -1.89
N GLU A 119 6.88 2.46 -0.61
CA GLU A 119 7.94 2.82 0.31
C GLU A 119 8.64 1.56 0.84
N LYS A 120 9.97 1.65 1.01
CA LYS A 120 10.71 0.64 1.76
C LYS A 120 10.31 0.73 3.23
N LYS A 121 9.66 -0.31 3.74
CA LYS A 121 9.21 -0.37 5.13
C LYS A 121 10.25 -1.09 5.99
N ASN A 122 10.47 -0.61 7.21
CA ASN A 122 11.26 -1.32 8.21
C ASN A 122 10.39 -2.41 8.86
N THR A 123 10.20 -3.50 8.12
CA THR A 123 9.36 -4.61 8.53
C THR A 123 10.17 -5.89 8.57
N VAL A 124 9.80 -6.80 9.46
CA VAL A 124 10.41 -8.13 9.60
C VAL A 124 9.30 -9.17 9.53
N PHE A 125 9.52 -10.19 8.70
CA PHE A 125 8.67 -11.37 8.68
C PHE A 125 9.29 -12.44 9.58
N VAL A 126 8.57 -12.87 10.61
CA VAL A 126 9.03 -13.89 11.57
C VAL A 126 8.58 -15.27 11.09
N GLU A 127 9.51 -16.04 10.52
CA GLU A 127 9.21 -17.35 9.90
C GLU A 127 9.32 -18.53 10.87
N ASN A 128 10.15 -18.48 11.92
CA ASN A 128 10.61 -19.67 12.64
C ASN A 128 9.95 -19.94 13.99
N GLU A 129 10.03 -21.24 14.38
CA GLU A 129 9.38 -21.76 15.58
C GLU A 129 10.13 -21.47 16.92
N ASN A 130 11.38 -21.02 16.86
CA ASN A 130 12.28 -20.93 18.02
C ASN A 130 12.97 -19.57 18.15
N ASP A 131 12.38 -18.52 17.65
CA ASP A 131 13.05 -17.22 17.66
C ASP A 131 12.86 -16.54 19.01
N ASP A 132 13.84 -16.73 19.89
CA ASP A 132 14.08 -15.85 21.01
C ASP A 132 14.56 -14.51 20.46
N VAL A 133 13.62 -13.65 20.08
CA VAL A 133 13.92 -12.29 19.62
C VAL A 133 14.18 -11.42 20.84
N VAL A 134 15.30 -10.72 20.84
CA VAL A 134 15.64 -9.75 21.87
C VAL A 134 15.74 -8.37 21.23
N LEU A 135 14.98 -7.41 21.72
CA LEU A 135 15.19 -6.01 21.39
C LEU A 135 16.33 -5.48 22.26
N GLU A 136 17.44 -5.13 21.62
CA GLU A 136 18.50 -4.34 22.23
C GLU A 136 18.21 -2.87 22.03
N LEU A 137 17.96 -2.14 23.11
CA LEU A 137 17.73 -0.71 23.09
C LEU A 137 18.75 -0.03 23.99
N MET A 138 19.67 0.71 23.38
CA MET A 138 20.56 1.62 24.08
C MET A 138 19.91 3.00 24.13
N GLN A 139 19.32 3.36 25.27
CA GLN A 139 18.77 4.72 25.42
C GLN A 139 19.92 5.73 25.72
N ASP A 140 19.70 6.95 25.32
CA ASP A 140 20.47 8.11 25.75
C ASP A 140 19.99 8.59 27.13
N LYS A 141 20.41 9.79 27.52
CA LYS A 141 20.09 10.38 28.81
C LYS A 141 18.59 10.56 29.08
N PHE A 142 17.78 10.78 28.04
CA PHE A 142 16.38 11.17 28.16
C PHE A 142 15.41 10.02 27.82
N GLY A 143 15.48 8.95 28.57
CA GLY A 143 14.63 7.78 28.35
C GLY A 143 13.13 8.05 28.46
N ASN A 144 12.71 9.14 29.14
CA ASN A 144 11.31 9.51 29.25
C ASN A 144 10.67 9.99 27.92
N GLU A 145 11.50 10.24 26.91
CA GLU A 145 11.07 10.66 25.57
C GLU A 145 10.90 9.46 24.62
N VAL A 146 11.45 8.30 24.98
CA VAL A 146 11.55 7.12 24.11
C VAL A 146 10.44 6.12 24.41
N THR A 147 9.69 5.80 23.37
CA THR A 147 8.72 4.70 23.37
C THR A 147 8.88 3.86 22.11
N TRP A 148 8.46 2.61 22.15
CA TRP A 148 8.44 1.76 20.97
C TRP A 148 7.24 0.82 20.99
N GLU A 149 6.87 0.35 19.82
CA GLU A 149 5.83 -0.64 19.61
C GLU A 149 6.14 -1.56 18.44
N ILE A 150 5.61 -2.78 18.53
CA ILE A 150 5.59 -3.74 17.43
C ILE A 150 4.13 -4.05 17.12
N VAL A 151 3.75 -3.89 15.85
CA VAL A 151 2.39 -4.11 15.39
C VAL A 151 2.34 -5.09 14.22
N THR A 152 1.24 -5.81 14.10
CA THR A 152 0.89 -6.67 12.98
C THR A 152 0.30 -5.88 11.80
N ASP A 153 0.06 -6.53 10.65
CA ASP A 153 -0.55 -5.91 9.47
C ASP A 153 -1.92 -5.25 9.73
N ASP A 154 -2.69 -5.79 10.68
CA ASP A 154 -3.97 -5.23 11.10
C ASP A 154 -3.85 -4.14 12.16
N ASN A 155 -2.62 -3.67 12.45
CA ASN A 155 -2.25 -2.71 13.48
C ASN A 155 -2.54 -3.17 14.92
N THR A 156 -2.63 -4.47 15.17
CA THR A 156 -2.67 -4.99 16.54
C THR A 156 -1.31 -4.87 17.18
N VAL A 157 -1.21 -4.20 18.35
CA VAL A 157 0.03 -4.09 19.10
C VAL A 157 0.34 -5.43 19.78
N VAL A 158 1.47 -6.04 19.44
CA VAL A 158 1.93 -7.32 20.00
C VAL A 158 3.01 -7.16 21.07
N ALA A 159 3.76 -6.06 21.02
CA ALA A 159 4.72 -5.67 22.05
C ALA A 159 4.90 -4.16 22.07
N SER A 160 5.21 -3.61 23.22
CA SER A 160 5.50 -2.18 23.36
C SER A 160 6.32 -1.93 24.62
N GLY A 161 7.02 -0.80 24.66
CA GLY A 161 7.79 -0.40 25.84
C GLY A 161 8.06 1.10 25.92
N GLY A 162 8.58 1.51 27.07
CA GLY A 162 8.75 2.93 27.40
C GLY A 162 7.48 3.60 27.90
N PRO A 163 7.51 4.91 28.27
CA PRO A 163 8.77 5.63 28.40
C PRO A 163 9.66 5.08 29.52
N TYR A 164 10.96 5.32 29.43
CA TYR A 164 11.96 4.86 30.39
C TYR A 164 12.35 5.97 31.36
N GLU A 165 13.04 5.63 32.41
CA GLU A 165 13.57 6.63 33.34
C GLU A 165 14.78 7.38 32.76
N ASN A 166 14.88 8.68 33.04
CA ASN A 166 16.05 9.47 32.67
C ASN A 166 17.29 9.00 33.44
N ILE A 167 18.44 9.07 32.81
CA ILE A 167 19.70 8.72 33.42
C ILE A 167 20.30 9.96 34.07
N PHE A 168 20.57 9.87 35.38
CA PHE A 168 21.30 10.92 36.11
C PHE A 168 22.80 10.76 35.87
N GLY A 169 23.45 11.81 35.41
CA GLY A 169 24.89 11.76 35.15
C GLY A 169 25.34 12.69 34.01
N PRO A 170 26.49 12.40 33.39
CA PRO A 170 26.99 13.16 32.27
C PRO A 170 26.05 13.15 31.07
N THR A 171 26.21 14.08 30.14
CA THR A 171 25.38 14.16 28.93
C THR A 171 25.55 12.98 28.00
N THR A 172 26.61 12.19 28.15
CA THR A 172 26.93 11.01 27.38
C THR A 172 26.48 9.71 28.07
N ALA A 173 25.68 9.81 29.15
CA ALA A 173 25.20 8.60 29.85
C ALA A 173 24.20 7.84 29.00
N THR A 174 24.43 6.54 28.88
CA THR A 174 23.58 5.58 28.17
C THR A 174 23.18 4.41 29.04
N LYS A 175 22.11 3.70 28.71
CA LYS A 175 21.68 2.49 29.37
C LYS A 175 21.16 1.47 28.36
N LEU A 176 21.75 0.28 28.38
CA LEU A 176 21.28 -0.82 27.55
C LEU A 176 20.11 -1.53 28.21
N TYR A 177 19.07 -1.78 27.42
CA TYR A 177 17.97 -2.69 27.72
C TYR A 177 18.03 -3.85 26.75
N GLU A 178 17.99 -5.07 27.28
CA GLU A 178 17.81 -6.31 26.53
C GLU A 178 16.42 -6.84 26.85
N ILE A 179 15.49 -6.71 25.93
CA ILE A 179 14.07 -6.98 26.15
C ILE A 179 13.69 -8.24 25.38
N PRO A 180 13.49 -9.38 26.05
CA PRO A 180 13.01 -10.60 25.39
C PRO A 180 11.59 -10.35 24.85
N LEU A 181 11.37 -10.71 23.60
CA LEU A 181 10.10 -10.55 22.91
C LEU A 181 9.51 -11.91 22.54
N SER A 182 8.23 -12.09 22.82
CA SER A 182 7.46 -13.22 22.32
C SER A 182 6.57 -12.74 21.19
N LEU A 183 7.04 -12.90 19.95
CA LEU A 183 6.37 -12.38 18.77
C LEU A 183 5.51 -13.47 18.09
N PRO A 184 4.35 -13.10 17.50
CA PRO A 184 3.53 -14.04 16.75
C PRO A 184 4.27 -14.49 15.49
N LYS A 185 4.10 -15.77 15.15
CA LYS A 185 4.77 -16.42 14.01
C LYS A 185 3.99 -16.24 12.72
N ASN A 186 4.70 -16.36 11.60
CA ASN A 186 4.13 -16.29 10.25
C ASN A 186 3.31 -15.01 10.01
N GLN A 187 3.75 -13.92 10.61
CA GLN A 187 3.12 -12.62 10.47
C GLN A 187 4.15 -11.55 10.11
N CYS A 188 3.69 -10.58 9.37
CA CYS A 188 4.46 -9.37 9.13
C CYS A 188 4.37 -8.46 10.34
N LEU A 189 5.50 -7.99 10.81
CA LEU A 189 5.61 -7.14 11.99
C LEU A 189 6.33 -5.83 11.63
N ARG A 190 5.82 -4.73 12.16
CA ARG A 190 6.45 -3.42 12.05
C ARG A 190 6.91 -2.95 13.43
N PHE A 191 8.20 -2.74 13.59
CA PHE A 191 8.78 -2.06 14.73
C PHE A 191 8.77 -0.54 14.48
N THR A 192 8.31 0.19 15.46
CA THR A 192 8.34 1.66 15.46
C THR A 192 8.95 2.13 16.78
N ILE A 193 9.97 2.98 16.71
CA ILE A 193 10.50 3.71 17.85
C ILE A 193 10.13 5.19 17.69
N SER A 194 9.71 5.80 18.77
CA SER A 194 9.27 7.20 18.82
C SER A 194 10.05 7.96 19.88
N ASP A 195 10.49 9.14 19.51
CA ASP A 195 11.11 10.13 20.38
C ASP A 195 10.17 11.36 20.46
N MET A 196 9.66 11.65 21.66
CA MET A 196 8.70 12.72 21.88
C MET A 196 9.26 14.11 21.55
N MET A 197 10.53 14.34 21.80
CA MET A 197 11.17 15.64 21.54
C MET A 197 11.73 15.77 20.13
N LYS A 198 11.74 14.67 19.36
CA LYS A 198 12.20 14.61 17.96
C LYS A 198 13.67 15.04 17.77
N ASN A 199 14.49 14.82 18.76
CA ASN A 199 15.94 15.07 18.73
C ASN A 199 16.75 13.78 18.54
N GLY A 200 16.08 12.61 18.46
CA GLY A 200 16.67 11.30 18.30
C GLY A 200 17.28 10.76 19.58
N ILE A 201 17.57 9.46 19.59
CA ILE A 201 18.22 8.79 20.73
C ILE A 201 19.74 8.77 20.65
N CYS A 202 20.32 9.42 19.64
CA CYS A 202 21.76 9.43 19.40
C CYS A 202 22.33 10.83 19.33
N CYS A 203 23.51 10.85 19.82
CA CYS A 203 24.67 11.68 19.54
C CYS A 203 24.72 13.02 20.29
N SER A 204 23.61 13.66 20.61
CA SER A 204 23.60 14.89 21.38
C SER A 204 23.62 14.67 22.91
N TYR A 205 22.99 13.60 23.37
CA TYR A 205 22.78 13.30 24.78
C TYR A 205 23.13 11.84 25.16
N GLY A 206 23.95 11.19 24.36
CA GLY A 206 24.39 9.81 24.47
C GLY A 206 24.37 9.11 23.12
N ASP A 207 25.06 7.98 23.02
CA ASP A 207 25.14 7.19 21.77
C ASP A 207 24.08 6.06 21.81
N GLY A 208 22.81 6.44 21.76
CA GLY A 208 21.70 5.50 21.72
C GLY A 208 21.59 4.77 20.38
N TYR A 209 21.02 3.54 20.40
CA TYR A 209 20.72 2.73 19.21
C TYR A 209 19.62 1.70 19.49
N TYR A 210 19.13 1.04 18.45
CA TYR A 210 18.17 -0.07 18.51
C TYR A 210 18.37 -1.01 17.31
#